data_4353d585d27147b6eaabadce04dc29c6
#
_entry.id   4353d585d27147b6eaabadce04dc29c6
#
_cell.length_a   1.000
_cell.length_b   1.000
_cell.length_c   1.000
_cell.angle_alpha   90.00
_cell.angle_beta   90.00
_cell.angle_gamma   90.00
#
_symmetry.space_group_name_H-M   'P 1'
#
loop_
_entity.id
_entity.type
_entity.pdbx_description
1 polymer ?
#
loop_
_entity_poly.entity_id
_entity_poly.type
_entity_poly.pdbx_seq_one_letter_code
_entity_poly.pdbx_strand_id
1 'polypeptide(L)'
;FYPYGPYQLNGIAYEGYEGTDDVDYVVKVNKEARQGMVDKLLEDFNSSTTPFVCLSGDFNEPSWLDWTEGALSAGLAPYVVQWPTTRSLWEGGIKGDAYRTIHPDPVTHPGFTWTPRPSEKDTKDRLDLTLYTLSPNTEVKSCQVIGENTETSDIVLPNWGPFENVFDHRGLRTEFVFTK
;
A
#
# COMPACT_ATOMS: atom_id res chain seq x y z
N PHE A 1 16.30 -2.24 10.92
CA PHE A 1 14.88 -2.53 11.19
C PHE A 1 14.06 -1.29 10.82
N TYR A 2 12.93 -1.48 10.17
CA TYR A 2 12.01 -0.39 9.84
C TYR A 2 10.79 -0.47 10.77
N PRO A 3 10.31 0.67 11.30
CA PRO A 3 9.07 0.67 12.05
C PRO A 3 7.91 0.25 11.13
N TYR A 4 7.04 -0.61 11.62
CA TYR A 4 5.79 -0.91 10.95
C TYR A 4 4.65 -0.16 11.66
N GLY A 5 4.35 1.02 11.15
CA GLY A 5 3.41 1.97 11.75
C GLY A 5 2.02 1.40 12.02
N PRO A 6 1.42 0.60 11.13
CA PRO A 6 0.15 -0.05 11.41
C PRO A 6 0.15 -0.91 12.67
N TYR A 7 1.20 -1.67 12.95
CA TYR A 7 1.29 -2.43 14.19
C TYR A 7 1.34 -1.52 15.42
N GLN A 8 2.20 -0.49 15.38
CA GLN A 8 2.33 0.44 16.49
C GLN A 8 0.98 1.08 16.86
N LEU A 9 0.21 1.55 15.85
CA LEU A 9 -1.10 2.19 16.06
C LEU A 9 -2.22 1.20 16.43
N ASN A 10 -2.00 -0.10 16.23
CA ASN A 10 -2.88 -1.15 16.75
C ASN A 10 -2.42 -1.70 18.12
N GLY A 11 -1.47 -1.04 18.78
CA GLY A 11 -0.97 -1.45 20.08
C GLY A 11 -0.04 -2.69 20.04
N ILE A 12 0.47 -3.05 18.87
CA ILE A 12 1.31 -4.23 18.65
C ILE A 12 2.77 -3.81 18.65
N ALA A 13 3.55 -4.36 19.57
CA ALA A 13 5.00 -4.17 19.57
C ALA A 13 5.64 -5.00 18.45
N TYR A 14 6.54 -4.37 17.68
CA TYR A 14 7.23 -5.00 16.57
C TYR A 14 8.66 -4.46 16.41
N GLU A 15 9.64 -5.35 16.35
CA GLU A 15 11.06 -5.04 16.05
C GLU A 15 11.66 -3.92 16.91
N GLY A 16 11.29 -3.85 18.20
CA GLY A 16 11.78 -2.85 19.14
C GLY A 16 10.98 -1.54 19.17
N TYR A 17 9.92 -1.46 18.39
CA TYR A 17 8.94 -0.38 18.45
C TYR A 17 7.72 -0.83 19.27
N GLU A 18 7.41 -0.07 20.31
CA GLU A 18 6.24 -0.34 21.16
C GLU A 18 4.94 0.15 20.50
N GLY A 19 3.82 -0.48 20.89
CA GLY A 19 2.49 0.01 20.54
C GLY A 19 2.21 1.38 21.16
N THR A 20 1.51 2.25 20.43
CA THR A 20 1.19 3.61 20.86
C THR A 20 -0.07 4.13 20.19
N ASP A 21 -0.74 5.11 20.80
CA ASP A 21 -1.83 5.91 20.23
C ASP A 21 -1.37 7.27 19.68
N ASP A 22 -0.08 7.56 19.78
CA ASP A 22 0.52 8.81 19.27
C ASP A 22 0.76 8.73 17.76
N VAL A 23 -0.23 9.14 16.98
CA VAL A 23 -0.20 9.14 15.51
C VAL A 23 0.96 10.01 14.99
N ASP A 24 1.19 11.18 15.57
CA ASP A 24 2.23 12.12 15.10
C ASP A 24 3.63 11.51 15.31
N TYR A 25 3.84 10.85 16.44
CA TYR A 25 5.07 10.12 16.70
C TYR A 25 5.29 9.02 15.66
N VAL A 26 4.28 8.19 15.41
CA VAL A 26 4.39 7.08 14.44
C VAL A 26 4.66 7.58 13.04
N VAL A 27 3.94 8.61 12.57
CA VAL A 27 4.17 9.23 11.26
C VAL A 27 5.59 9.78 11.15
N LYS A 28 6.08 10.48 12.19
CA LYS A 28 7.43 11.01 12.23
C LYS A 28 8.49 9.92 12.11
N VAL A 29 8.39 8.88 12.94
CA VAL A 29 9.37 7.77 12.97
C VAL A 29 9.38 7.02 11.63
N ASN A 30 8.21 6.74 11.05
CA ASN A 30 8.11 6.09 9.75
C ASN A 30 8.71 6.96 8.64
N LYS A 31 8.45 8.26 8.65
CA LYS A 31 9.03 9.21 7.69
C LYS A 31 10.56 9.22 7.79
N GLU A 32 11.10 9.40 8.99
CA GLU A 32 12.56 9.45 9.21
C GLU A 32 13.25 8.15 8.77
N ALA A 33 12.66 7.00 9.08
CA ALA A 33 13.23 5.71 8.70
C ALA A 33 13.27 5.46 7.18
N ARG A 34 12.31 6.02 6.42
CA ARG A 34 12.14 5.76 4.99
C ARG A 34 12.58 6.92 4.07
N GLN A 35 12.89 8.10 4.65
CA GLN A 35 13.18 9.31 3.87
C GLN A 35 14.30 9.10 2.85
N GLY A 36 15.40 8.44 3.23
CA GLY A 36 16.51 8.19 2.31
C GLY A 36 16.14 7.33 1.09
N MET A 37 15.20 6.39 1.26
CA MET A 37 14.66 5.60 0.15
C MET A 37 13.74 6.46 -0.74
N VAL A 38 12.87 7.26 -0.14
CA VAL A 38 11.97 8.17 -0.86
C VAL A 38 12.77 9.17 -1.68
N ASP A 39 13.79 9.79 -1.09
CA ASP A 39 14.66 10.75 -1.77
C ASP A 39 15.35 10.10 -2.98
N LYS A 40 15.84 8.86 -2.84
CA LYS A 40 16.48 8.13 -3.92
C LYS A 40 15.50 7.77 -5.04
N LEU A 41 14.29 7.33 -4.71
CA LEU A 41 13.25 7.06 -5.70
C LEU A 41 12.84 8.32 -6.47
N LEU A 42 12.73 9.47 -5.77
CA LEU A 42 12.41 10.75 -6.40
C LEU A 42 13.57 11.28 -7.24
N GLU A 43 14.82 11.07 -6.84
CA GLU A 43 16.01 11.39 -7.65
C GLU A 43 15.99 10.61 -8.96
N ASP A 44 15.79 9.28 -8.89
CA ASP A 44 15.70 8.41 -10.06
C ASP A 44 14.50 8.80 -10.95
N PHE A 45 13.36 9.09 -10.36
CA PHE A 45 12.18 9.57 -11.07
C PHE A 45 12.46 10.90 -11.81
N ASN A 46 13.00 11.89 -11.12
CA ASN A 46 13.26 13.21 -11.69
C ASN A 46 14.36 13.20 -12.76
N SER A 47 15.25 12.22 -12.73
CA SER A 47 16.28 12.01 -13.76
C SER A 47 15.74 11.26 -14.99
N SER A 48 14.58 10.64 -14.88
CA SER A 48 13.97 9.86 -15.97
C SER A 48 13.44 10.78 -17.07
N THR A 49 13.73 10.42 -18.31
CA THR A 49 13.20 11.07 -19.52
C THR A 49 11.99 10.32 -20.09
N THR A 50 11.57 9.23 -19.45
CA THR A 50 10.42 8.44 -19.89
C THR A 50 9.11 9.16 -19.54
N PRO A 51 8.10 9.15 -20.45
CA PRO A 51 6.82 9.81 -20.22
C PRO A 51 5.95 9.07 -19.18
N PHE A 52 6.33 7.88 -18.79
CA PHE A 52 5.62 7.04 -17.82
C PHE A 52 6.61 6.31 -16.92
N VAL A 53 6.39 6.41 -15.62
CA VAL A 53 7.13 5.67 -14.59
C VAL A 53 6.12 4.91 -13.73
N CYS A 54 6.43 3.67 -13.40
CA CYS A 54 5.67 2.83 -12.51
C CYS A 54 6.59 2.26 -11.43
N LEU A 55 6.15 2.36 -10.17
CA LEU A 55 6.78 1.74 -9.01
C LEU A 55 5.83 0.67 -8.47
N SER A 56 6.29 -0.58 -8.38
CA SER A 56 5.45 -1.66 -7.85
C SER A 56 6.25 -2.52 -6.87
N GLY A 57 5.60 -2.92 -5.78
CA GLY A 57 6.18 -3.81 -4.76
C GLY A 57 5.54 -3.63 -3.40
N ASP A 58 6.12 -4.30 -2.41
CA ASP A 58 5.78 -4.14 -1.00
C ASP A 58 6.45 -2.87 -0.45
N PHE A 59 5.61 -1.91 -0.04
CA PHE A 59 6.07 -0.65 0.57
C PHE A 59 6.23 -0.75 2.08
N ASN A 60 5.79 -1.86 2.70
CA ASN A 60 5.73 -2.02 4.16
C ASN A 60 5.06 -0.82 4.88
N GLU A 61 4.20 -0.11 4.18
CA GLU A 61 3.43 1.03 4.64
C GLU A 61 2.19 1.16 3.75
N PRO A 62 0.98 1.36 4.31
CA PRO A 62 -0.22 1.55 3.49
C PRO A 62 -0.13 2.79 2.59
N SER A 63 -0.98 2.85 1.59
CA SER A 63 -1.14 4.09 0.83
C SER A 63 -1.72 5.20 1.72
N TRP A 64 -1.29 6.44 1.49
CA TRP A 64 -1.84 7.61 2.17
C TRP A 64 -3.35 7.81 1.89
N LEU A 65 -3.90 7.07 0.94
CA LEU A 65 -5.32 7.05 0.55
C LEU A 65 -6.14 5.98 1.29
N ASP A 66 -5.54 5.16 2.15
CA ASP A 66 -6.21 4.00 2.71
C ASP A 66 -6.82 4.26 4.10
N TRP A 67 -6.08 4.90 5.01
CA TRP A 67 -6.53 5.15 6.38
C TRP A 67 -7.27 6.48 6.48
N THR A 68 -8.47 6.51 5.94
CA THR A 68 -9.35 7.70 5.84
C THR A 68 -10.36 7.76 6.98
N GLU A 69 -11.10 8.88 7.09
CA GLU A 69 -12.25 9.00 7.99
C GLU A 69 -13.30 7.90 7.75
N GLY A 70 -13.51 7.53 6.48
CA GLY A 70 -14.39 6.42 6.13
C GLY A 70 -13.88 5.08 6.64
N ALA A 71 -12.59 4.81 6.48
CA ALA A 71 -11.96 3.59 6.97
C ALA A 71 -11.99 3.50 8.51
N LEU A 72 -11.73 4.61 9.22
CA LEU A 72 -11.87 4.69 10.67
C LEU A 72 -13.33 4.40 11.10
N SER A 73 -14.30 5.05 10.47
CA SER A 73 -15.72 4.86 10.79
C SER A 73 -16.22 3.44 10.53
N ALA A 74 -15.63 2.75 9.55
CA ALA A 74 -15.93 1.36 9.22
C ALA A 74 -15.16 0.33 10.07
N GLY A 75 -14.26 0.78 10.96
CA GLY A 75 -13.42 -0.10 11.78
C GLY A 75 -12.32 -0.82 10.99
N LEU A 76 -11.95 -0.31 9.82
CA LEU A 76 -10.87 -0.86 8.98
C LEU A 76 -9.49 -0.29 9.33
N ALA A 77 -9.46 0.85 10.01
CA ALA A 77 -8.26 1.50 10.52
C ALA A 77 -8.53 2.07 11.90
N PRO A 78 -7.57 2.05 12.85
CA PRO A 78 -7.78 2.61 14.19
C PRO A 78 -7.70 4.15 14.22
N TYR A 79 -7.08 4.77 13.22
CA TYR A 79 -6.86 6.21 13.10
C TYR A 79 -6.94 6.66 11.65
N VAL A 80 -7.08 7.97 11.44
CA VAL A 80 -6.87 8.61 10.13
C VAL A 80 -5.38 8.92 9.99
N VAL A 81 -4.72 8.37 8.99
CA VAL A 81 -3.28 8.55 8.79
C VAL A 81 -2.96 8.80 7.31
N GLN A 82 -2.28 9.91 7.04
CA GLN A 82 -1.65 10.14 5.74
C GLN A 82 -0.23 9.57 5.74
N TRP A 83 -0.11 8.30 5.39
CA TRP A 83 1.15 7.57 5.44
C TRP A 83 2.26 8.27 4.64
N PRO A 84 3.41 8.55 5.28
CA PRO A 84 4.37 9.54 4.77
C PRO A 84 5.12 9.10 3.52
N THR A 85 5.40 7.81 3.33
CA THR A 85 6.15 7.33 2.15
C THR A 85 5.38 7.61 0.86
N THR A 86 4.16 7.10 0.75
CA THR A 86 3.34 7.26 -0.45
C THR A 86 2.87 8.69 -0.62
N ARG A 87 2.64 9.42 0.47
CA ARG A 87 2.33 10.84 0.43
C ARG A 87 3.48 11.67 -0.16
N SER A 88 4.72 11.41 0.27
CA SER A 88 5.91 12.10 -0.24
C SER A 88 6.16 11.80 -1.72
N LEU A 89 5.96 10.55 -2.16
CA LEU A 89 6.04 10.17 -3.57
C LEU A 89 4.99 10.90 -4.41
N TRP A 90 3.76 11.02 -3.90
CA TRP A 90 2.69 11.77 -4.56
C TRP A 90 3.01 13.26 -4.69
N GLU A 91 3.51 13.88 -3.64
CA GLU A 91 3.97 15.28 -3.64
C GLU A 91 5.14 15.49 -4.60
N GLY A 92 6.03 14.50 -4.72
CA GLY A 92 7.16 14.49 -5.65
C GLY A 92 6.81 14.22 -7.12
N GLY A 93 5.53 13.95 -7.46
CA GLY A 93 5.08 13.81 -8.86
C GLY A 93 4.55 12.43 -9.25
N ILE A 94 4.71 11.39 -8.44
CA ILE A 94 4.16 10.05 -8.67
C ILE A 94 2.74 10.00 -8.12
N LYS A 95 1.78 10.53 -8.88
CA LYS A 95 0.43 10.88 -8.40
C LYS A 95 -0.63 9.79 -8.60
N GLY A 96 -0.31 8.72 -9.28
CA GLY A 96 -1.23 7.60 -9.50
C GLY A 96 -1.03 6.51 -8.45
N ASP A 97 -2.12 6.01 -7.89
CA ASP A 97 -2.22 4.73 -7.19
C ASP A 97 -3.19 3.88 -8.01
N ALA A 98 -2.69 2.84 -8.66
CA ALA A 98 -3.46 2.09 -9.64
C ALA A 98 -4.68 1.42 -9.03
N TYR A 99 -4.56 0.89 -7.80
CA TYR A 99 -5.69 0.27 -7.12
C TYR A 99 -6.76 1.32 -6.77
N ARG A 100 -6.37 2.46 -6.20
CA ARG A 100 -7.31 3.55 -5.86
C ARG A 100 -7.86 4.27 -7.10
N THR A 101 -7.18 4.21 -8.24
CA THR A 101 -7.73 4.70 -9.51
C THR A 101 -8.94 3.88 -9.95
N ILE A 102 -8.91 2.56 -9.78
CA ILE A 102 -10.02 1.64 -10.12
C ILE A 102 -11.04 1.55 -8.98
N HIS A 103 -10.56 1.52 -7.74
CA HIS A 103 -11.34 1.33 -6.52
C HIS A 103 -11.13 2.52 -5.58
N PRO A 104 -11.78 3.68 -5.82
CA PRO A 104 -11.47 4.92 -5.09
C PRO A 104 -11.89 4.91 -3.61
N ASP A 105 -12.85 4.06 -3.25
CA ASP A 105 -13.35 3.97 -1.88
C ASP A 105 -12.65 2.84 -1.10
N PRO A 106 -11.81 3.16 -0.09
CA PRO A 106 -11.12 2.16 0.71
C PRO A 106 -12.03 1.35 1.64
N VAL A 107 -13.27 1.78 1.83
CA VAL A 107 -14.24 1.05 2.68
C VAL A 107 -14.83 -0.13 1.92
N THR A 108 -15.32 0.10 0.72
CA THR A 108 -15.93 -0.94 -0.10
C THR A 108 -14.89 -1.85 -0.79
N HIS A 109 -13.70 -1.31 -1.02
CA HIS A 109 -12.60 -2.04 -1.66
C HIS A 109 -11.29 -1.80 -0.88
N PRO A 110 -11.12 -2.40 0.30
CA PRO A 110 -9.91 -2.20 1.09
C PRO A 110 -8.64 -2.69 0.37
N GLY A 111 -8.71 -3.76 -0.39
CA GLY A 111 -7.62 -4.27 -1.21
C GLY A 111 -6.46 -4.83 -0.41
N PHE A 112 -6.72 -5.41 0.76
CA PHE A 112 -5.69 -5.93 1.66
C PHE A 112 -4.78 -6.95 0.98
N THR A 113 -3.48 -6.67 0.98
CA THR A 113 -2.44 -7.58 0.49
C THR A 113 -1.70 -8.26 1.65
N TRP A 114 -1.58 -7.60 2.78
CA TRP A 114 -1.11 -8.13 4.04
C TRP A 114 -2.31 -8.40 4.95
N THR A 115 -2.54 -9.50 5.55
CA THR A 115 -1.95 -10.83 5.32
C THR A 115 -3.08 -11.79 4.95
N PRO A 116 -2.84 -12.79 4.08
CA PRO A 116 -3.84 -13.82 3.77
C PRO A 116 -4.17 -14.71 4.98
N ARG A 117 -3.35 -14.64 6.02
CA ARG A 117 -3.47 -15.45 7.24
C ARG A 117 -3.40 -14.60 8.50
N PRO A 118 -4.40 -13.72 8.71
CA PRO A 118 -4.36 -12.85 9.88
C PRO A 118 -4.45 -13.67 11.16
N SER A 119 -3.48 -13.50 12.05
CA SER A 119 -3.60 -13.87 13.45
C SER A 119 -4.27 -12.72 14.22
N GLU A 120 -4.61 -12.93 15.50
CA GLU A 120 -5.13 -11.87 16.37
C GLU A 120 -4.13 -10.71 16.58
N LYS A 121 -2.86 -10.93 16.20
CA LYS A 121 -1.76 -9.96 16.33
C LYS A 121 -1.38 -9.30 15.00
N ASP A 122 -2.09 -9.59 13.91
CA ASP A 122 -1.80 -9.02 12.61
C ASP A 122 -2.81 -7.92 12.25
N THR A 123 -2.33 -6.90 11.58
CA THR A 123 -3.17 -5.92 10.91
C THR A 123 -3.58 -6.44 9.52
N LYS A 124 -4.57 -5.79 8.92
CA LYS A 124 -4.97 -6.03 7.54
C LYS A 124 -4.74 -4.76 6.76
N ASP A 125 -3.72 -4.75 5.93
CA ASP A 125 -3.30 -3.56 5.20
C ASP A 125 -3.04 -3.85 3.72
N ARG A 126 -3.15 -2.83 2.91
CA ARG A 126 -2.70 -2.85 1.52
C ARG A 126 -1.28 -2.29 1.46
N LEU A 127 -0.30 -3.17 1.40
CA LEU A 127 1.14 -2.84 1.43
C LEU A 127 1.78 -2.98 0.06
N ASP A 128 1.26 -3.90 -0.76
CA ASP A 128 1.71 -4.08 -2.13
C ASP A 128 0.98 -3.07 -3.01
N LEU A 129 1.73 -2.15 -3.59
CA LEU A 129 1.21 -1.02 -4.32
C LEU A 129 1.75 -1.00 -5.75
N THR A 130 0.95 -0.43 -6.64
CA THR A 130 1.40 -0.02 -7.98
C THR A 130 1.15 1.48 -8.11
N LEU A 131 2.20 2.26 -7.91
CA LEU A 131 2.20 3.71 -8.05
C LEU A 131 2.73 4.11 -9.43
N TYR A 132 2.19 5.18 -10.02
CA TYR A 132 2.56 5.57 -11.38
C TYR A 132 2.44 7.09 -11.60
N THR A 133 3.10 7.57 -12.66
CA THR A 133 2.95 8.95 -13.12
C THR A 133 1.69 9.11 -13.96
N LEU A 134 0.93 10.17 -13.70
CA LEU A 134 -0.21 10.51 -14.57
C LEU A 134 0.30 10.96 -15.95
N SER A 135 -0.28 10.40 -16.99
CA SER A 135 0.00 10.76 -18.38
C SER A 135 -1.31 10.77 -19.16
N PRO A 136 -1.52 11.76 -20.05
CA PRO A 136 -2.74 11.81 -20.87
C PRO A 136 -2.90 10.60 -21.82
N ASN A 137 -1.80 9.91 -22.07
CA ASN A 137 -1.76 8.76 -22.97
C ASN A 137 -1.73 7.42 -22.23
N THR A 138 -1.97 7.42 -20.90
CA THR A 138 -1.93 6.21 -20.09
C THR A 138 -3.19 6.11 -19.24
N GLU A 139 -3.84 4.97 -19.32
CA GLU A 139 -5.03 4.63 -18.53
C GLU A 139 -4.77 3.36 -17.74
N VAL A 140 -5.21 3.32 -16.48
CA VAL A 140 -5.29 2.06 -15.72
C VAL A 140 -6.59 1.38 -16.11
N LYS A 141 -6.49 0.26 -16.79
CA LYS A 141 -7.66 -0.52 -17.21
C LYS A 141 -8.19 -1.42 -16.12
N SER A 142 -7.30 -2.00 -15.34
CA SER A 142 -7.63 -2.80 -14.17
C SER A 142 -6.49 -2.81 -13.15
N CYS A 143 -6.84 -2.94 -11.87
CA CYS A 143 -5.91 -3.27 -10.81
C CYS A 143 -6.63 -4.22 -9.85
N GLN A 144 -6.12 -5.42 -9.68
CA GLN A 144 -6.80 -6.54 -9.05
C GLN A 144 -5.89 -7.20 -8.01
N VAL A 145 -6.47 -7.57 -6.87
CA VAL A 145 -5.78 -8.41 -5.87
C VAL A 145 -5.80 -9.87 -6.32
N ILE A 146 -4.65 -10.51 -6.27
CA ILE A 146 -4.47 -11.93 -6.54
C ILE A 146 -4.23 -12.64 -5.22
N GLY A 147 -5.01 -13.66 -4.92
CA GLY A 147 -4.85 -14.37 -3.64
C GLY A 147 -5.56 -15.71 -3.56
N GLU A 148 -5.90 -16.07 -2.34
CA GLU A 148 -6.27 -17.42 -1.94
C GLU A 148 -7.76 -17.73 -2.07
N ASN A 149 -8.62 -16.72 -2.04
CA ASN A 149 -10.08 -16.96 -2.05
C ASN A 149 -10.86 -15.76 -2.64
N THR A 150 -12.14 -16.00 -2.94
CA THR A 150 -13.03 -15.01 -3.58
C THR A 150 -13.54 -13.92 -2.64
N GLU A 151 -13.36 -14.04 -1.34
CA GLU A 151 -13.82 -13.03 -0.37
C GLU A 151 -12.84 -11.86 -0.25
N THR A 152 -11.55 -12.12 -0.52
CA THR A 152 -10.46 -11.19 -0.30
C THR A 152 -9.65 -10.87 -1.55
N SER A 153 -9.94 -11.55 -2.68
CA SER A 153 -9.15 -11.47 -3.90
C SER A 153 -10.02 -11.40 -5.15
N ASP A 154 -9.67 -10.54 -6.08
CA ASP A 154 -10.34 -10.42 -7.38
C ASP A 154 -10.00 -11.59 -8.32
N ILE A 155 -8.77 -12.10 -8.16
CA ILE A 155 -8.27 -13.26 -8.92
C ILE A 155 -7.82 -14.33 -7.91
N VAL A 156 -8.46 -15.47 -7.99
CA VAL A 156 -8.09 -16.63 -7.17
C VAL A 156 -7.13 -17.52 -7.95
N LEU A 157 -5.97 -17.79 -7.36
CA LEU A 157 -5.01 -18.72 -7.95
C LEU A 157 -5.44 -20.15 -7.63
N PRO A 158 -5.60 -21.01 -8.65
CA PRO A 158 -5.87 -22.43 -8.42
C PRO A 158 -4.69 -23.06 -7.67
N ASN A 159 -4.97 -23.85 -6.64
CA ASN A 159 -3.97 -24.52 -5.80
C ASN A 159 -3.10 -23.58 -4.94
N TRP A 160 -3.63 -22.43 -4.53
CA TRP A 160 -2.98 -21.55 -3.54
C TRP A 160 -2.63 -22.30 -2.25
N GLY A 161 -3.44 -23.34 -1.89
CA GLY A 161 -3.29 -24.13 -0.68
C GLY A 161 -1.87 -24.67 -0.41
N PRO A 162 -1.14 -25.25 -1.37
CA PRO A 162 0.25 -25.66 -1.16
C PRO A 162 1.19 -24.49 -0.89
N PHE A 163 0.83 -23.30 -1.32
CA PHE A 163 1.62 -22.08 -1.18
C PHE A 163 1.25 -21.24 0.04
N GLU A 164 0.22 -21.60 0.80
CA GLU A 164 -0.18 -20.91 2.03
C GLU A 164 0.95 -20.74 3.05
N ASN A 165 1.95 -21.64 3.01
CA ASN A 165 3.13 -21.57 3.86
C ASN A 165 4.32 -20.86 3.23
N VAL A 166 4.18 -20.41 1.98
CA VAL A 166 5.26 -19.78 1.21
C VAL A 166 5.02 -18.29 1.03
N PHE A 167 3.75 -17.89 0.85
CA PHE A 167 3.38 -16.50 0.65
C PHE A 167 2.62 -15.96 1.84
N ASP A 168 3.11 -14.89 2.41
CA ASP A 168 2.50 -14.12 3.50
C ASP A 168 1.83 -12.83 2.99
N HIS A 169 1.95 -12.54 1.71
CA HIS A 169 1.25 -11.47 1.00
C HIS A 169 0.37 -12.00 -0.13
N ARG A 170 -0.69 -11.25 -0.47
CA ARG A 170 -1.38 -11.32 -1.76
C ARG A 170 -0.64 -10.45 -2.76
N GLY A 171 -0.77 -10.79 -4.04
CA GLY A 171 -0.17 -9.99 -5.11
C GLY A 171 -1.14 -8.97 -5.72
N LEU A 172 -0.60 -8.09 -6.57
CA LEU A 172 -1.38 -7.22 -7.44
C LEU A 172 -1.15 -7.55 -8.91
N ARG A 173 -2.19 -7.46 -9.70
CA ARG A 173 -2.13 -7.43 -11.16
C ARG A 173 -2.68 -6.10 -11.66
N THR A 174 -1.84 -5.33 -12.32
CA THR A 174 -2.24 -4.05 -12.93
C THR A 174 -2.12 -4.12 -14.45
N GLU A 175 -3.13 -3.62 -15.16
CA GLU A 175 -3.14 -3.49 -16.60
C GLU A 175 -3.21 -2.02 -16.98
N PHE A 176 -2.18 -1.54 -17.69
CA PHE A 176 -2.14 -0.20 -18.28
C PHE A 176 -2.41 -0.27 -19.78
N VAL A 177 -3.13 0.72 -20.29
CA VAL A 177 -3.33 0.94 -21.73
C VAL A 177 -2.62 2.22 -22.12
N PHE A 178 -1.81 2.12 -23.16
CA PHE A 178 -1.10 3.25 -23.75
C PHE A 178 -1.72 3.60 -25.09
N THR A 179 -2.17 4.84 -25.22
CA THR A 179 -2.70 5.38 -26.48
C THR A 179 -1.62 6.20 -27.20
N LYS A 180 -1.68 6.22 -28.52
CA LYS A 180 -0.75 7.00 -29.36
C LYS A 180 -1.15 8.47 -29.40
#